data_f8abf7b181d900a98553617471aae810
#
_entry.id   f8abf7b181d900a98553617471aae810
#
_cell.length_a   1.000
_cell.length_b   1.000
_cell.length_c   1.000
_cell.angle_alpha   90.00
_cell.angle_beta   90.00
_cell.angle_gamma   90.00
#
_symmetry.space_group_name_H-M   'P 1'
#
loop_
_entity.id
_entity.type
_entity.pdbx_description
1 polymer ?
#
loop_
_entity_poly.entity_id
_entity_poly.type
_entity_poly.pdbx_seq_one_letter_code
_entity_poly.pdbx_strand_id
1 'polypeptide(L)'
;MTQTSTHPEPAVLRRLTTLRELDHEAIEDLSQQIYTHQAKRGDTLLQLGADDDCTLYLLEGSCKLIAEDGKTKVISHEDPSANAPIARLRPSHYRVVAESPVSFLRIDNQLLDQESSFDASSTLSLESYQVDERDDLGHMDAENRLTLQIYEDLNSDRLLLPSLPDVAIRIGEAINDENSDARKVAAVIETDPAISLKIVKAANSARFGGVTQIGTVAEAVARLGMQNTRFLVVTFALRELFRTESRQLSKRMMQLWEHSRRIASLAQVLSVKVGGFNSHEALLAGLVHDIGGIAVIGYARDFPEVAGDPVALESSIRSLRSQLGGMILSRWKLPPELVNVAKESENWFRQHGNAADYTDLVIAAQIHDGVAQGIDPAAVPAIARLGIEQSQIDQGLALLDEAHEEVAAAMRQLTG
;
A
#
# COMPACT_ATOMS: atom_id res chain seq x y z
N MET A 1 33.78 14.87 -6.56
CA MET A 1 33.72 13.39 -6.62
C MET A 1 34.73 12.92 -7.67
N THR A 2 35.78 12.26 -7.26
CA THR A 2 36.77 11.66 -8.17
C THR A 2 36.32 10.22 -8.38
N GLN A 3 35.85 9.89 -9.59
CA GLN A 3 35.53 8.53 -9.96
C GLN A 3 36.85 7.72 -10.11
N THR A 4 37.11 6.80 -9.22
CA THR A 4 37.92 5.63 -9.48
C THR A 4 36.97 4.52 -9.89
N SER A 5 36.82 4.30 -11.20
CA SER A 5 35.87 3.34 -11.78
C SER A 5 36.42 1.92 -11.67
N THR A 6 36.37 1.33 -10.50
CA THR A 6 36.61 -0.12 -10.34
C THR A 6 35.26 -0.79 -10.06
N HIS A 7 35.00 -1.87 -10.76
CA HIS A 7 33.85 -2.72 -10.45
C HIS A 7 34.05 -3.41 -9.10
N PRO A 8 33.04 -3.54 -8.27
CA PRO A 8 33.15 -4.28 -7.02
C PRO A 8 33.33 -5.78 -7.30
N GLU A 9 34.12 -6.46 -6.48
CA GLU A 9 34.22 -7.92 -6.57
C GLU A 9 32.88 -8.58 -6.19
N PRO A 10 32.44 -9.65 -6.89
CA PRO A 10 31.24 -10.39 -6.57
C PRO A 10 31.14 -10.83 -5.10
N ALA A 11 32.30 -11.14 -4.48
CA ALA A 11 32.41 -11.53 -3.08
C ALA A 11 32.00 -10.38 -2.11
N VAL A 12 32.21 -9.13 -2.51
CA VAL A 12 31.80 -7.94 -1.73
C VAL A 12 30.28 -7.78 -1.80
N LEU A 13 29.69 -7.93 -2.98
CA LEU A 13 28.25 -7.83 -3.17
C LEU A 13 27.48 -8.87 -2.38
N ARG A 14 28.00 -10.09 -2.25
CA ARG A 14 27.39 -11.17 -1.46
C ARG A 14 27.37 -10.91 0.05
N ARG A 15 28.12 -9.96 0.56
CA ARG A 15 28.06 -9.54 1.97
C ARG A 15 26.91 -8.57 2.22
N LEU A 16 26.45 -7.89 1.18
CA LEU A 16 25.38 -6.91 1.29
C LEU A 16 24.04 -7.60 1.48
N THR A 17 23.29 -7.18 2.49
CA THR A 17 22.13 -7.90 3.01
C THR A 17 21.05 -8.14 1.95
N THR A 18 20.76 -7.13 1.13
CA THR A 18 19.73 -7.20 0.09
C THR A 18 20.16 -7.97 -1.17
N LEU A 19 21.44 -8.28 -1.32
CA LEU A 19 22.01 -8.98 -2.49
C LEU A 19 22.35 -10.44 -2.21
N ARG A 20 22.20 -10.91 -0.96
CA ARG A 20 22.56 -12.29 -0.56
C ARG A 20 21.75 -13.36 -1.26
N GLU A 21 20.52 -13.04 -1.65
CA GLU A 21 19.55 -13.99 -2.22
C GLU A 21 19.66 -14.09 -3.75
N LEU A 22 20.41 -13.20 -4.37
CA LEU A 22 20.69 -13.28 -5.81
C LEU A 22 21.58 -14.49 -6.12
N ASP A 23 21.29 -15.16 -7.22
CA ASP A 23 22.07 -16.28 -7.69
C ASP A 23 23.47 -15.82 -8.16
N HIS A 24 24.30 -16.79 -8.58
CA HIS A 24 25.70 -16.51 -8.93
C HIS A 24 25.81 -15.65 -10.19
N GLU A 25 24.94 -15.89 -11.16
CA GLU A 25 24.95 -15.22 -12.47
C GLU A 25 24.48 -13.77 -12.32
N ALA A 26 23.39 -13.54 -11.58
CA ALA A 26 22.89 -12.19 -11.26
C ALA A 26 23.91 -11.33 -10.49
N ILE A 27 24.64 -11.90 -9.54
CA ILE A 27 25.70 -11.18 -8.80
C ILE A 27 26.89 -10.84 -9.73
N GLU A 28 27.27 -11.73 -10.64
CA GLU A 28 28.32 -11.45 -11.60
C GLU A 28 27.93 -10.36 -12.58
N ASP A 29 26.71 -10.40 -13.11
CA ASP A 29 26.17 -9.41 -14.02
C ASP A 29 26.03 -8.05 -13.33
N LEU A 30 25.48 -8.00 -12.12
CA LEU A 30 25.37 -6.79 -11.31
C LEU A 30 26.76 -6.19 -11.03
N SER A 31 27.77 -7.02 -10.72
CA SER A 31 29.13 -6.54 -10.45
C SER A 31 29.76 -5.81 -11.64
N GLN A 32 29.37 -6.16 -12.86
CA GLN A 32 29.87 -5.52 -14.09
C GLN A 32 29.12 -4.23 -14.44
N GLN A 33 27.92 -4.05 -13.92
CA GLN A 33 27.05 -2.89 -14.21
C GLN A 33 27.24 -1.74 -13.21
N ILE A 34 27.73 -2.02 -12.01
CA ILE A 34 27.88 -1.02 -10.94
C ILE A 34 29.36 -0.65 -10.71
N TYR A 35 29.57 0.53 -10.13
CA TYR A 35 30.90 1.06 -9.84
C TYR A 35 31.05 1.43 -8.37
N THR A 36 32.28 1.22 -7.87
CA THR A 36 32.69 1.70 -6.56
C THR A 36 33.03 3.19 -6.64
N HIS A 37 32.42 3.97 -5.76
CA HIS A 37 32.65 5.39 -5.63
C HIS A 37 33.56 5.70 -4.44
N GLN A 38 34.33 6.77 -4.54
CA GLN A 38 35.16 7.26 -3.43
C GLN A 38 34.80 8.69 -3.10
N ALA A 39 34.77 9.02 -1.81
CA ALA A 39 34.56 10.37 -1.32
C ALA A 39 35.55 10.70 -0.20
N LYS A 40 35.91 11.98 -0.08
CA LYS A 40 36.80 12.49 0.97
C LYS A 40 35.99 12.88 2.18
N ARG A 41 36.66 12.96 3.33
CA ARG A 41 36.04 13.50 4.57
C ARG A 41 35.38 14.85 4.29
N GLY A 42 34.13 15.00 4.70
CA GLY A 42 33.28 16.19 4.53
C GLY A 42 32.44 16.19 3.23
N ASP A 43 32.70 15.28 2.29
CA ASP A 43 31.86 15.17 1.09
C ASP A 43 30.46 14.65 1.45
N THR A 44 29.42 15.22 0.82
CA THR A 44 28.05 14.76 1.01
C THR A 44 27.77 13.64 0.02
N LEU A 45 27.40 12.46 0.53
CA LEU A 45 27.04 11.27 -0.26
C LEU A 45 25.57 11.29 -0.67
N LEU A 46 24.70 11.80 0.22
CA LEU A 46 23.27 11.93 0.00
C LEU A 46 22.76 13.23 0.64
N GLN A 47 21.92 13.97 -0.06
CA GLN A 47 21.29 15.18 0.49
C GLN A 47 20.02 14.85 1.27
N LEU A 48 19.70 15.65 2.28
CA LEU A 48 18.39 15.62 2.93
C LEU A 48 17.30 15.94 1.89
N GLY A 49 16.24 15.17 1.87
CA GLY A 49 15.15 15.33 0.89
C GLY A 49 15.47 14.82 -0.52
N ALA A 50 16.64 14.17 -0.73
CA ALA A 50 16.95 13.57 -2.03
C ALA A 50 15.91 12.49 -2.38
N ASP A 51 15.42 12.56 -3.62
CA ASP A 51 14.39 11.66 -4.17
C ASP A 51 14.95 10.91 -5.40
N ASP A 52 16.21 10.49 -5.31
CA ASP A 52 16.86 9.68 -6.34
C ASP A 52 16.54 8.19 -6.13
N ASP A 53 16.36 7.46 -7.21
CA ASP A 53 16.03 6.03 -7.16
C ASP A 53 17.29 5.16 -7.01
N CYS A 54 18.10 5.45 -5.98
CA CYS A 54 19.38 4.77 -5.73
C CYS A 54 19.49 4.28 -4.29
N THR A 55 20.14 3.12 -4.14
CA THR A 55 20.52 2.55 -2.84
C THR A 55 22.02 2.72 -2.58
N LEU A 56 22.39 3.14 -1.36
CA LEU A 56 23.77 3.39 -0.94
C LEU A 56 24.27 2.30 0.01
N TYR A 57 25.50 1.82 -0.17
CA TYR A 57 26.20 0.90 0.73
C TYR A 57 27.59 1.39 1.04
N LEU A 58 28.00 1.34 2.31
CA LEU A 58 29.35 1.67 2.75
C LEU A 58 30.25 0.43 2.65
N LEU A 59 31.33 0.54 1.90
CA LEU A 59 32.33 -0.54 1.76
C LEU A 59 33.53 -0.33 2.69
N GLU A 60 33.98 0.91 2.82
CA GLU A 60 35.16 1.29 3.64
C GLU A 60 34.96 2.67 4.26
N GLY A 61 35.58 2.89 5.41
CA GLY A 61 35.55 4.17 6.12
C GLY A 61 34.34 4.33 7.02
N SER A 62 33.96 5.59 7.30
CA SER A 62 32.82 5.93 8.13
C SER A 62 32.05 7.13 7.57
N CYS A 63 30.74 7.11 7.71
CA CYS A 63 29.86 8.20 7.33
C CYS A 63 28.98 8.63 8.50
N LYS A 64 28.54 9.88 8.46
CA LYS A 64 27.66 10.51 9.44
C LYS A 64 26.31 10.81 8.81
N LEU A 65 25.26 10.27 9.38
CA LEU A 65 23.89 10.61 9.07
C LEU A 65 23.47 11.79 9.90
N ILE A 66 22.83 12.77 9.30
CA ILE A 66 22.35 13.98 9.94
C ILE A 66 20.88 14.10 9.61
N ALA A 67 20.02 13.93 10.61
CA ALA A 67 18.58 14.09 10.49
C ALA A 67 18.16 15.57 10.38
N GLU A 68 16.93 15.83 9.98
CA GLU A 68 16.37 17.19 9.85
C GLU A 68 16.40 17.95 11.20
N ASP A 69 16.17 17.26 12.32
CA ASP A 69 16.22 17.80 13.69
C ASP A 69 17.64 18.03 14.22
N GLY A 70 18.68 17.76 13.40
CA GLY A 70 20.08 17.93 13.74
C GLY A 70 20.71 16.75 14.50
N LYS A 71 19.95 15.71 14.84
CA LYS A 71 20.52 14.48 15.42
C LYS A 71 21.45 13.81 14.43
N THR A 72 22.49 13.16 14.97
CA THR A 72 23.52 12.56 14.13
C THR A 72 23.85 11.14 14.57
N LYS A 73 24.11 10.26 13.59
CA LYS A 73 24.62 8.89 13.80
C LYS A 73 25.83 8.66 12.91
N VAL A 74 26.86 8.03 13.43
CA VAL A 74 28.04 7.61 12.66
C VAL A 74 27.93 6.13 12.41
N ILE A 75 28.19 5.71 11.15
CA ILE A 75 28.28 4.31 10.71
C ILE A 75 29.69 4.07 10.23
N SER A 76 30.30 3.02 10.74
CA SER A 76 31.60 2.51 10.30
C SER A 76 31.43 1.25 9.47
N HIS A 77 32.28 1.02 8.47
CA HIS A 77 32.29 -0.22 7.68
C HIS A 77 32.59 -1.49 8.52
N GLU A 78 33.13 -1.31 9.73
CA GLU A 78 33.38 -2.40 10.69
C GLU A 78 32.10 -2.81 11.43
N ASP A 79 31.07 -1.98 11.42
CA ASP A 79 29.78 -2.29 12.07
C ASP A 79 29.03 -3.34 11.24
N PRO A 80 28.39 -4.32 11.87
CA PRO A 80 27.54 -5.29 11.16
C PRO A 80 26.44 -4.63 10.32
N SER A 81 25.97 -3.45 10.77
CA SER A 81 24.97 -2.63 10.06
C SER A 81 25.49 -2.01 8.75
N ALA A 82 26.78 -1.98 8.52
CA ALA A 82 27.35 -1.46 7.25
C ALA A 82 27.05 -2.33 6.04
N ASN A 83 26.68 -3.60 6.24
CA ASN A 83 26.23 -4.47 5.15
C ASN A 83 24.80 -4.17 4.68
N ALA A 84 24.06 -3.36 5.43
CA ALA A 84 22.72 -2.91 5.05
C ALA A 84 22.75 -1.58 4.29
N PRO A 85 21.70 -1.25 3.52
CA PRO A 85 21.59 0.02 2.80
C PRO A 85 21.60 1.24 3.75
N ILE A 86 22.34 2.28 3.39
CA ILE A 86 22.40 3.52 4.15
C ILE A 86 21.30 4.49 3.68
N ALA A 87 20.49 5.04 4.59
CA ALA A 87 19.48 6.06 4.31
C ALA A 87 18.59 5.69 3.10
N ARG A 88 17.98 4.50 3.16
CA ARG A 88 17.20 3.89 2.06
C ARG A 88 15.91 4.63 1.73
N LEU A 89 15.30 5.32 2.70
CA LEU A 89 14.01 5.99 2.50
C LEU A 89 14.12 7.12 1.46
N ARG A 90 13.13 7.25 0.61
CA ARG A 90 12.97 8.32 -0.36
C ARG A 90 11.60 9.01 -0.18
N PRO A 91 11.54 10.34 -0.13
CA PRO A 91 12.68 11.27 -0.03
C PRO A 91 13.56 11.01 1.20
N SER A 92 14.89 11.24 1.09
CA SER A 92 15.81 10.90 2.18
C SER A 92 15.59 11.77 3.42
N HIS A 93 15.39 11.12 4.56
CA HIS A 93 15.26 11.77 5.87
C HIS A 93 16.61 12.19 6.48
N TYR A 94 17.72 11.83 5.82
CA TYR A 94 19.08 12.09 6.29
C TYR A 94 19.92 12.75 5.21
N ARG A 95 20.78 13.69 5.65
CA ARG A 95 21.97 14.06 4.91
C ARG A 95 23.10 13.13 5.34
N VAL A 96 23.71 12.42 4.38
CA VAL A 96 24.83 11.52 4.65
C VAL A 96 26.14 12.18 4.24
N VAL A 97 27.06 12.31 5.20
CA VAL A 97 28.35 12.99 5.01
C VAL A 97 29.48 12.03 5.37
N ALA A 98 30.53 11.98 4.57
CA ALA A 98 31.74 11.21 4.85
C ALA A 98 32.48 11.76 6.07
N GLU A 99 32.67 10.95 7.12
CA GLU A 99 33.43 11.31 8.33
C GLU A 99 34.93 10.99 8.20
N SER A 100 35.26 10.00 7.38
CA SER A 100 36.62 9.64 6.93
C SER A 100 36.63 9.56 5.41
N PRO A 101 37.77 9.29 4.74
CA PRO A 101 37.75 8.82 3.37
C PRO A 101 36.91 7.54 3.29
N VAL A 102 35.95 7.49 2.36
CA VAL A 102 35.01 6.37 2.21
C VAL A 102 35.04 5.79 0.81
N SER A 103 34.81 4.48 0.73
CA SER A 103 34.47 3.74 -0.47
C SER A 103 33.04 3.24 -0.34
N PHE A 104 32.18 3.48 -1.35
CA PHE A 104 30.77 3.16 -1.28
C PHE A 104 30.20 2.77 -2.63
N LEU A 105 29.10 2.03 -2.63
CA LEU A 105 28.29 1.74 -3.81
C LEU A 105 27.07 2.65 -3.85
N ARG A 106 26.69 3.03 -5.06
CA ARG A 106 25.42 3.66 -5.38
C ARG A 106 24.77 2.84 -6.49
N ILE A 107 23.76 2.07 -6.15
CA ILE A 107 23.08 1.13 -7.03
C ILE A 107 21.74 1.71 -7.40
N ASP A 108 21.43 1.80 -8.70
CA ASP A 108 20.12 2.15 -9.20
C ASP A 108 19.13 1.02 -8.86
N ASN A 109 18.00 1.37 -8.23
CA ASN A 109 17.00 0.37 -7.82
C ASN A 109 16.39 -0.37 -9.02
N GLN A 110 16.34 0.25 -10.21
CA GLN A 110 15.91 -0.43 -11.42
C GLN A 110 16.82 -1.63 -11.80
N LEU A 111 18.11 -1.55 -11.50
CA LEU A 111 19.01 -2.69 -11.69
C LEU A 111 18.74 -3.81 -10.68
N LEU A 112 18.38 -3.46 -9.45
CA LEU A 112 18.00 -4.43 -8.42
C LEU A 112 16.67 -5.14 -8.76
N ASP A 113 15.74 -4.43 -9.37
CA ASP A 113 14.43 -4.98 -9.77
C ASP A 113 14.53 -5.90 -11.01
N GLN A 114 15.44 -5.62 -11.94
CA GLN A 114 15.65 -6.44 -13.14
C GLN A 114 16.29 -7.79 -12.82
N GLU A 115 17.22 -7.84 -11.89
CA GLU A 115 17.89 -9.07 -11.46
C GLU A 115 17.04 -9.89 -10.48
N SER A 116 16.05 -9.28 -9.84
CA SER A 116 15.10 -9.94 -8.93
C SER A 116 13.85 -10.49 -9.63
N SER A 117 13.95 -10.93 -10.91
CA SER A 117 12.85 -11.59 -11.63
C SER A 117 12.44 -12.97 -11.05
N PHE A 118 12.81 -13.25 -9.82
CA PHE A 118 12.40 -14.41 -9.04
C PHE A 118 11.61 -13.96 -7.82
N ASP A 119 10.30 -14.23 -7.87
CA ASP A 119 9.35 -14.28 -6.75
C ASP A 119 9.27 -13.03 -5.86
N ALA A 120 8.40 -12.10 -6.24
CA ALA A 120 8.03 -10.92 -5.43
C ALA A 120 7.30 -11.25 -4.11
N SER A 121 7.44 -12.48 -3.59
CA SER A 121 6.87 -12.94 -2.32
C SER A 121 7.89 -13.12 -1.21
N SER A 122 9.17 -12.94 -1.48
CA SER A 122 10.18 -12.99 -0.42
C SER A 122 11.12 -11.80 -0.55
N THR A 123 11.23 -11.09 0.53
CA THR A 123 12.35 -10.21 0.87
C THR A 123 12.34 -8.78 0.34
N LEU A 124 11.40 -7.97 0.80
CA LEU A 124 11.85 -6.70 1.32
C LEU A 124 12.40 -6.96 2.73
N SER A 125 13.59 -7.54 2.80
CA SER A 125 14.38 -7.54 4.03
C SER A 125 14.77 -6.09 4.30
N LEU A 126 13.91 -5.38 4.98
CA LEU A 126 14.23 -4.13 5.67
C LEU A 126 15.08 -4.46 6.90
N GLU A 127 16.27 -5.03 6.69
CA GLU A 127 17.33 -4.87 7.68
C GLU A 127 17.82 -3.41 7.61
N SER A 128 16.90 -2.52 7.96
CA SER A 128 17.23 -1.13 8.16
C SER A 128 17.45 -0.94 9.65
N TYR A 129 18.66 -0.51 10.00
CA TYR A 129 18.92 0.24 11.21
C TYR A 129 18.21 -0.23 12.46
N GLN A 130 18.75 -1.26 13.11
CA GLN A 130 18.72 -1.26 14.56
C GLN A 130 19.62 -0.11 15.01
N VAL A 131 19.05 1.05 15.27
CA VAL A 131 19.55 1.89 16.34
C VAL A 131 19.45 1.01 17.57
N ASP A 132 20.58 0.72 18.20
CA ASP A 132 20.58 0.04 19.50
C ASP A 132 20.11 1.09 20.51
N GLU A 133 18.79 1.36 20.51
CA GLU A 133 18.11 2.43 21.28
C GLU A 133 17.39 1.87 22.48
N ARG A 134 17.85 0.73 23.00
CA ARG A 134 17.27 0.22 24.27
C ARG A 134 17.43 1.19 25.43
N ASP A 135 18.38 2.10 25.33
CA ASP A 135 18.62 3.10 26.40
C ASP A 135 17.95 4.47 26.15
N ASP A 136 17.42 4.76 24.93
CA ASP A 136 16.86 6.07 24.58
C ASP A 136 15.34 6.06 24.29
N LEU A 137 14.66 4.92 24.44
CA LEU A 137 13.20 4.80 24.24
C LEU A 137 12.36 5.77 25.11
N GLY A 138 12.97 6.36 26.15
CA GLY A 138 12.33 7.33 27.03
C GLY A 138 12.11 8.71 26.38
N HIS A 139 12.79 9.03 25.29
CA HIS A 139 12.75 10.35 24.64
C HIS A 139 12.24 10.33 23.19
N MET A 140 11.92 9.15 22.65
CA MET A 140 11.28 9.06 21.33
C MET A 140 9.80 9.44 21.41
N ASP A 141 9.35 10.22 20.43
CA ASP A 141 7.92 10.49 20.27
C ASP A 141 7.16 9.17 20.11
N ALA A 142 5.97 9.09 20.68
CA ALA A 142 5.12 7.89 20.66
C ALA A 142 4.82 7.38 19.24
N GLU A 143 4.71 8.30 18.29
CA GLU A 143 4.55 8.04 16.87
C GLU A 143 5.76 7.28 16.29
N ASN A 144 6.97 7.69 16.64
CA ASN A 144 8.18 7.01 16.20
C ASN A 144 8.29 5.59 16.79
N ARG A 145 7.87 5.39 18.05
CA ARG A 145 7.84 4.05 18.67
C ARG A 145 6.85 3.11 17.98
N LEU A 146 5.65 3.60 17.65
CA LEU A 146 4.67 2.81 16.89
C LEU A 146 5.22 2.41 15.52
N THR A 147 5.80 3.36 14.81
CA THR A 147 6.40 3.12 13.49
C THR A 147 7.54 2.11 13.58
N LEU A 148 8.43 2.27 14.56
CA LEU A 148 9.54 1.34 14.80
C LEU A 148 9.03 -0.08 15.10
N GLN A 149 8.02 -0.22 15.97
CA GLN A 149 7.45 -1.53 16.29
C GLN A 149 6.86 -2.22 15.06
N ILE A 150 6.17 -1.48 14.20
CA ILE A 150 5.62 -2.03 12.94
C ILE A 150 6.77 -2.51 12.03
N TYR A 151 7.86 -1.75 11.92
CA TYR A 151 9.02 -2.17 11.13
C TYR A 151 9.77 -3.36 11.77
N GLU A 152 9.91 -3.41 13.08
CA GLU A 152 10.51 -4.57 13.77
C GLU A 152 9.69 -5.86 13.55
N ASP A 153 8.37 -5.76 13.65
CA ASP A 153 7.49 -6.88 13.42
C ASP A 153 7.48 -7.31 11.95
N LEU A 154 7.59 -6.36 11.04
CA LEU A 154 7.75 -6.60 9.61
C LEU A 154 9.03 -7.40 9.34
N ASN A 155 10.17 -6.93 9.87
CA ASN A 155 11.47 -7.56 9.67
C ASN A 155 11.58 -8.96 10.34
N SER A 156 10.79 -9.18 11.38
CA SER A 156 10.77 -10.46 12.12
C SER A 156 9.70 -11.43 11.64
N ASP A 157 9.01 -11.14 10.52
CA ASP A 157 7.84 -11.89 10.00
C ASP A 157 6.73 -12.08 11.06
N ARG A 158 6.63 -11.13 12.00
CA ARG A 158 5.62 -11.13 13.08
C ARG A 158 4.53 -10.08 12.86
N LEU A 159 4.55 -9.42 11.70
CA LEU A 159 3.61 -8.34 11.41
C LEU A 159 2.16 -8.83 11.51
N LEU A 160 1.40 -8.21 12.40
CA LEU A 160 -0.01 -8.50 12.60
C LEU A 160 -0.85 -7.80 11.51
N LEU A 161 -1.01 -8.49 10.39
CA LEU A 161 -1.88 -8.03 9.32
C LEU A 161 -3.29 -8.62 9.48
N PRO A 162 -4.33 -7.85 9.16
CA PRO A 162 -5.68 -8.38 9.13
C PRO A 162 -5.79 -9.53 8.13
N SER A 163 -6.45 -10.60 8.52
CA SER A 163 -6.72 -11.76 7.65
C SER A 163 -8.03 -11.56 6.92
N LEU A 164 -8.06 -11.81 5.63
CA LEU A 164 -9.32 -11.87 4.91
C LEU A 164 -10.14 -13.06 5.46
N PRO A 165 -11.42 -12.88 5.82
CA PRO A 165 -12.25 -13.99 6.29
C PRO A 165 -12.26 -15.15 5.28
N ASP A 166 -12.14 -16.37 5.78
CA ASP A 166 -12.02 -17.61 4.99
C ASP A 166 -13.11 -17.74 3.93
N VAL A 167 -14.34 -17.34 4.26
CA VAL A 167 -15.47 -17.36 3.31
C VAL A 167 -15.22 -16.49 2.07
N ALA A 168 -14.53 -15.35 2.20
CA ALA A 168 -14.24 -14.49 1.07
C ALA A 168 -13.17 -15.10 0.15
N ILE A 169 -12.18 -15.79 0.71
CA ILE A 169 -11.15 -16.52 -0.05
C ILE A 169 -11.82 -17.64 -0.82
N ARG A 170 -12.56 -18.52 -0.13
CA ARG A 170 -13.22 -19.69 -0.72
C ARG A 170 -14.24 -19.33 -1.80
N ILE A 171 -14.94 -18.21 -1.65
CA ILE A 171 -15.84 -17.72 -2.69
C ILE A 171 -15.06 -17.27 -3.93
N GLY A 172 -13.93 -16.58 -3.74
CA GLY A 172 -13.06 -16.20 -4.85
C GLY A 172 -12.61 -17.44 -5.64
N GLU A 173 -12.19 -18.48 -4.97
CA GLU A 173 -11.80 -19.76 -5.57
C GLU A 173 -12.98 -20.45 -6.27
N ALA A 174 -14.15 -20.52 -5.61
CA ALA A 174 -15.32 -21.15 -6.16
C ALA A 174 -15.84 -20.45 -7.43
N ILE A 175 -15.73 -19.13 -7.54
CA ILE A 175 -16.17 -18.37 -8.71
C ILE A 175 -15.18 -18.46 -9.87
N ASN A 176 -13.89 -18.61 -9.57
CA ASN A 176 -12.85 -18.78 -10.59
C ASN A 176 -12.75 -20.21 -11.13
N ASP A 177 -13.41 -21.20 -10.50
CA ASP A 177 -13.49 -22.57 -11.01
C ASP A 177 -14.43 -22.61 -12.24
N GLU A 178 -13.90 -22.97 -13.42
CA GLU A 178 -14.66 -23.09 -14.68
C GLU A 178 -15.87 -24.04 -14.58
N ASN A 179 -15.84 -24.99 -13.64
CA ASN A 179 -16.92 -25.95 -13.39
C ASN A 179 -17.87 -25.50 -12.26
N SER A 180 -17.79 -24.23 -11.84
CA SER A 180 -18.62 -23.72 -10.76
C SER A 180 -19.97 -23.24 -11.26
N ASP A 181 -20.99 -23.49 -10.45
CA ASP A 181 -22.34 -23.01 -10.66
C ASP A 181 -22.86 -22.26 -9.41
N ALA A 182 -24.04 -21.67 -9.53
CA ALA A 182 -24.67 -20.94 -8.44
C ALA A 182 -24.86 -21.77 -7.17
N ARG A 183 -25.02 -23.11 -7.29
CA ARG A 183 -25.21 -24.01 -6.15
C ARG A 183 -23.91 -24.22 -5.39
N LYS A 184 -22.78 -24.41 -6.10
CA LYS A 184 -21.45 -24.53 -5.46
C LYS A 184 -21.09 -23.27 -4.72
N VAL A 185 -21.32 -22.09 -5.32
CA VAL A 185 -21.07 -20.80 -4.66
C VAL A 185 -21.99 -20.60 -3.47
N ALA A 186 -23.27 -20.96 -3.59
CA ALA A 186 -24.21 -20.90 -2.47
C ALA A 186 -23.76 -21.79 -1.30
N ALA A 187 -23.28 -23.01 -1.57
CA ALA A 187 -22.80 -23.92 -0.53
C ALA A 187 -21.59 -23.35 0.24
N VAL A 188 -20.70 -22.60 -0.44
CA VAL A 188 -19.60 -21.89 0.25
C VAL A 188 -20.14 -20.76 1.13
N ILE A 189 -21.09 -19.96 0.62
CA ILE A 189 -21.69 -18.85 1.38
C ILE A 189 -22.43 -19.38 2.62
N GLU A 190 -23.15 -20.49 2.50
CA GLU A 190 -23.93 -21.12 3.56
C GLU A 190 -23.08 -21.62 4.75
N THR A 191 -21.76 -21.70 4.58
CA THR A 191 -20.85 -21.98 5.71
C THR A 191 -20.76 -20.80 6.70
N ASP A 192 -21.15 -19.58 6.29
CA ASP A 192 -21.22 -18.38 7.13
C ASP A 192 -22.65 -17.85 7.22
N PRO A 193 -23.35 -18.08 8.35
CA PRO A 193 -24.74 -17.65 8.51
C PRO A 193 -24.93 -16.12 8.41
N ALA A 194 -23.94 -15.33 8.85
CA ALA A 194 -24.03 -13.88 8.82
C ALA A 194 -23.95 -13.34 7.39
N ILE A 195 -23.04 -13.88 6.58
CA ILE A 195 -22.90 -13.55 5.17
C ILE A 195 -24.11 -14.07 4.39
N SER A 196 -24.59 -15.31 4.65
CA SER A 196 -25.79 -15.86 4.05
C SER A 196 -26.99 -14.94 4.18
N LEU A 197 -27.25 -14.44 5.41
CA LEU A 197 -28.35 -13.52 5.66
C LEU A 197 -28.20 -12.20 4.89
N LYS A 198 -26.99 -11.66 4.87
CA LYS A 198 -26.68 -10.40 4.14
C LYS A 198 -26.87 -10.55 2.64
N ILE A 199 -26.48 -11.68 2.06
CA ILE A 199 -26.63 -11.96 0.62
C ILE A 199 -28.11 -12.10 0.23
N VAL A 200 -28.91 -12.84 1.01
CA VAL A 200 -30.37 -12.96 0.77
C VAL A 200 -31.04 -11.59 0.89
N LYS A 201 -30.69 -10.81 1.91
CA LYS A 201 -31.20 -9.45 2.09
C LYS A 201 -30.83 -8.52 0.93
N ALA A 202 -29.58 -8.59 0.44
CA ALA A 202 -29.13 -7.83 -0.73
C ALA A 202 -29.91 -8.19 -1.99
N ALA A 203 -30.12 -9.49 -2.25
CA ALA A 203 -30.90 -9.96 -3.38
C ALA A 203 -32.38 -9.55 -3.35
N ASN A 204 -32.93 -9.30 -2.17
CA ASN A 204 -34.30 -8.78 -1.98
C ASN A 204 -34.36 -7.25 -1.91
N SER A 205 -33.25 -6.55 -2.00
CA SER A 205 -33.23 -5.08 -2.03
C SER A 205 -33.86 -4.51 -3.29
N ALA A 206 -34.27 -3.25 -3.26
CA ALA A 206 -34.92 -2.59 -4.41
C ALA A 206 -34.08 -2.63 -5.70
N ARG A 207 -32.75 -2.69 -5.57
CA ARG A 207 -31.85 -2.74 -6.74
C ARG A 207 -31.85 -4.08 -7.48
N PHE A 208 -31.87 -5.19 -6.72
CA PHE A 208 -31.82 -6.56 -7.26
C PHE A 208 -33.15 -7.28 -7.13
N GLY A 209 -34.11 -6.66 -6.41
CA GLY A 209 -35.41 -7.23 -6.11
C GLY A 209 -36.24 -7.43 -7.36
N GLY A 210 -36.79 -8.62 -7.50
CA GLY A 210 -37.85 -8.93 -8.43
C GLY A 210 -39.21 -8.87 -7.76
N VAL A 211 -40.26 -9.24 -8.50
CA VAL A 211 -41.65 -9.31 -7.98
C VAL A 211 -41.79 -10.35 -6.86
N THR A 212 -40.92 -11.38 -6.85
CA THR A 212 -40.95 -12.47 -5.87
C THR A 212 -39.84 -12.33 -4.84
N GLN A 213 -40.19 -12.40 -3.57
CA GLN A 213 -39.23 -12.48 -2.48
C GLN A 213 -38.57 -13.87 -2.46
N ILE A 214 -37.25 -13.91 -2.28
CA ILE A 214 -36.45 -15.13 -2.20
C ILE A 214 -36.00 -15.38 -0.76
N GLY A 215 -35.85 -16.66 -0.41
CA GLY A 215 -35.49 -17.10 0.95
C GLY A 215 -34.20 -17.89 1.05
N THR A 216 -33.61 -18.32 -0.07
CA THR A 216 -32.42 -19.16 -0.07
C THR A 216 -31.19 -18.46 -0.67
N VAL A 217 -29.99 -18.87 -0.25
CA VAL A 217 -28.73 -18.35 -0.79
C VAL A 217 -28.60 -18.72 -2.27
N ALA A 218 -29.00 -19.93 -2.66
CA ALA A 218 -28.91 -20.36 -4.05
C ALA A 218 -29.77 -19.48 -4.99
N GLU A 219 -30.99 -19.15 -4.59
CA GLU A 219 -31.85 -18.21 -5.33
C GLU A 219 -31.24 -16.79 -5.33
N ALA A 220 -30.62 -16.38 -4.23
CA ALA A 220 -29.94 -15.10 -4.14
C ALA A 220 -28.76 -15.03 -5.12
N VAL A 221 -27.91 -16.05 -5.18
CA VAL A 221 -26.79 -16.15 -6.13
C VAL A 221 -27.29 -16.15 -7.58
N ALA A 222 -28.38 -16.89 -7.87
CA ALA A 222 -28.97 -16.91 -9.21
C ALA A 222 -29.53 -15.54 -9.62
N ARG A 223 -30.12 -14.77 -8.69
CA ARG A 223 -30.65 -13.42 -8.95
C ARG A 223 -29.55 -12.37 -9.08
N LEU A 224 -28.56 -12.39 -8.20
CA LEU A 224 -27.45 -11.44 -8.19
C LEU A 224 -26.45 -11.70 -9.33
N GLY A 225 -26.31 -12.98 -9.73
CA GLY A 225 -25.23 -13.44 -10.57
C GLY A 225 -23.93 -13.64 -9.80
N MET A 226 -23.00 -14.42 -10.36
CA MET A 226 -21.75 -14.85 -9.73
C MET A 226 -20.87 -13.65 -9.33
N GLN A 227 -20.67 -12.70 -10.24
CA GLN A 227 -19.77 -11.55 -10.00
C GLN A 227 -20.31 -10.61 -8.91
N ASN A 228 -21.59 -10.25 -8.95
CA ASN A 228 -22.19 -9.43 -7.88
C ASN A 228 -22.13 -10.15 -6.52
N THR A 229 -22.34 -11.46 -6.51
CA THR A 229 -22.27 -12.27 -5.29
C THR A 229 -20.87 -12.24 -4.71
N ARG A 230 -19.83 -12.51 -5.51
CA ARG A 230 -18.42 -12.40 -5.10
C ARG A 230 -18.14 -11.04 -4.48
N PHE A 231 -18.50 -10.01 -5.22
CA PHE A 231 -18.30 -8.63 -4.79
C PHE A 231 -18.95 -8.34 -3.42
N LEU A 232 -20.23 -8.68 -3.25
CA LEU A 232 -20.95 -8.45 -1.99
C LEU A 232 -20.35 -9.23 -0.82
N VAL A 233 -19.94 -10.48 -1.04
CA VAL A 233 -19.29 -11.28 0.01
C VAL A 233 -17.96 -10.67 0.42
N VAL A 234 -17.11 -10.29 -0.53
CA VAL A 234 -15.83 -9.62 -0.22
C VAL A 234 -16.09 -8.31 0.53
N THR A 235 -17.06 -7.52 0.09
CA THR A 235 -17.43 -6.26 0.78
C THR A 235 -17.89 -6.50 2.21
N PHE A 236 -18.74 -7.50 2.44
CA PHE A 236 -19.23 -7.83 3.78
C PHE A 236 -18.12 -8.38 4.68
N ALA A 237 -17.20 -9.16 4.11
CA ALA A 237 -16.03 -9.66 4.80
C ALA A 237 -15.06 -8.52 5.18
N LEU A 238 -14.78 -7.61 4.25
CA LEU A 238 -13.93 -6.43 4.51
C LEU A 238 -14.49 -5.56 5.63
N ARG A 239 -15.81 -5.35 5.67
CA ARG A 239 -16.45 -4.54 6.72
C ARG A 239 -16.11 -5.01 8.13
N GLU A 240 -15.99 -6.33 8.34
CA GLU A 240 -15.67 -6.88 9.66
C GLU A 240 -14.26 -6.50 10.12
N LEU A 241 -13.33 -6.25 9.20
CA LEU A 241 -11.97 -5.81 9.50
C LEU A 241 -11.92 -4.37 10.04
N PHE A 242 -12.93 -3.53 9.73
CA PHE A 242 -13.03 -2.16 10.23
C PHE A 242 -13.68 -2.09 11.62
N ARG A 243 -13.51 -3.12 12.44
CA ARG A 243 -13.98 -3.17 13.82
C ARG A 243 -12.79 -3.24 14.78
N THR A 244 -12.94 -2.58 15.91
CA THR A 244 -11.99 -2.64 17.02
C THR A 244 -12.74 -2.63 18.34
N GLU A 245 -12.21 -3.35 19.32
CA GLU A 245 -12.74 -3.34 20.69
C GLU A 245 -12.34 -2.07 21.46
N SER A 246 -11.33 -1.36 21.00
CA SER A 246 -10.88 -0.11 21.57
C SER A 246 -11.91 1.00 21.32
N ARG A 247 -12.53 1.48 22.39
CA ARG A 247 -13.48 2.62 22.31
C ARG A 247 -12.83 3.88 21.75
N GLN A 248 -11.54 4.08 22.03
CA GLN A 248 -10.74 5.24 21.60
C GLN A 248 -10.52 5.22 20.10
N LEU A 249 -10.21 4.05 19.53
CA LEU A 249 -9.90 3.87 18.13
C LEU A 249 -11.15 3.59 17.26
N SER A 250 -12.28 3.22 17.87
CA SER A 250 -13.50 2.84 17.13
C SER A 250 -14.02 3.95 16.24
N LYS A 251 -13.93 5.21 16.69
CA LYS A 251 -14.35 6.37 15.87
C LYS A 251 -13.47 6.51 14.62
N ARG A 252 -12.15 6.38 14.77
CA ARG A 252 -11.23 6.50 13.63
C ARG A 252 -11.37 5.34 12.65
N MET A 253 -11.58 4.11 13.17
CA MET A 253 -11.87 2.94 12.34
C MET A 253 -13.18 3.11 11.54
N MET A 254 -14.21 3.66 12.16
CA MET A 254 -15.47 3.98 11.47
C MET A 254 -15.28 5.06 10.39
N GLN A 255 -14.50 6.10 10.68
CA GLN A 255 -14.19 7.15 9.69
C GLN A 255 -13.44 6.58 8.49
N LEU A 256 -12.49 5.68 8.73
CA LEU A 256 -11.76 4.99 7.66
C LEU A 256 -12.70 4.16 6.79
N TRP A 257 -13.64 3.40 7.40
CA TRP A 257 -14.67 2.67 6.66
C TRP A 257 -15.56 3.58 5.82
N GLU A 258 -16.08 4.67 6.41
CA GLU A 258 -16.95 5.62 5.71
C GLU A 258 -16.22 6.29 4.53
N HIS A 259 -14.95 6.64 4.71
CA HIS A 259 -14.10 7.16 3.65
C HIS A 259 -13.94 6.13 2.51
N SER A 260 -13.46 4.92 2.83
CA SER A 260 -13.26 3.86 1.83
C SER A 260 -14.55 3.56 1.06
N ARG A 261 -15.69 3.54 1.76
CA ARG A 261 -17.00 3.32 1.15
C ARG A 261 -17.40 4.45 0.17
N ARG A 262 -17.13 5.72 0.51
CA ARG A 262 -17.41 6.85 -0.39
C ARG A 262 -16.55 6.77 -1.64
N ILE A 263 -15.23 6.58 -1.47
CA ILE A 263 -14.31 6.46 -2.60
C ILE A 263 -14.68 5.28 -3.49
N ALA A 264 -15.04 4.14 -2.91
CA ALA A 264 -15.52 2.98 -3.65
C ALA A 264 -16.74 3.28 -4.53
N SER A 265 -17.73 3.98 -3.96
CA SER A 265 -18.94 4.33 -4.70
C SER A 265 -18.67 5.33 -5.83
N LEU A 266 -17.82 6.31 -5.58
CA LEU A 266 -17.38 7.29 -6.59
C LEU A 266 -16.60 6.60 -7.71
N ALA A 267 -15.62 5.74 -7.37
CA ALA A 267 -14.85 4.98 -8.35
C ALA A 267 -15.73 4.06 -9.20
N GLN A 268 -16.74 3.41 -8.59
CA GLN A 268 -17.71 2.60 -9.31
C GLN A 268 -18.49 3.41 -10.35
N VAL A 269 -19.05 4.55 -9.95
CA VAL A 269 -19.83 5.40 -10.84
C VAL A 269 -18.93 5.97 -11.94
N LEU A 270 -17.74 6.45 -11.58
CA LEU A 270 -16.75 6.97 -12.52
C LEU A 270 -16.36 5.93 -13.57
N SER A 271 -16.16 4.67 -13.16
CA SER A 271 -15.80 3.58 -14.07
C SER A 271 -16.85 3.32 -15.16
N VAL A 272 -18.13 3.51 -14.84
CA VAL A 272 -19.24 3.39 -15.80
C VAL A 272 -19.27 4.60 -16.73
N LYS A 273 -19.03 5.80 -16.22
CA LYS A 273 -19.07 7.06 -17.01
C LYS A 273 -17.89 7.16 -17.98
N VAL A 274 -16.70 6.81 -17.53
CA VAL A 274 -15.48 6.79 -18.36
C VAL A 274 -15.48 5.61 -19.33
N GLY A 275 -15.98 4.45 -18.90
CA GLY A 275 -15.98 3.22 -19.69
C GLY A 275 -14.63 2.49 -19.65
N GLY A 276 -14.60 1.27 -20.18
CA GLY A 276 -13.37 0.47 -20.26
C GLY A 276 -12.98 -0.27 -18.98
N PHE A 277 -13.74 -0.14 -17.89
CA PHE A 277 -13.47 -0.75 -16.58
C PHE A 277 -14.61 -1.68 -16.13
N ASN A 278 -14.25 -2.67 -15.34
CA ASN A 278 -15.25 -3.43 -14.59
C ASN A 278 -15.68 -2.63 -13.35
N SER A 279 -16.96 -2.27 -13.28
CA SER A 279 -17.47 -1.42 -12.20
C SER A 279 -17.41 -2.06 -10.81
N HIS A 280 -17.44 -3.39 -10.71
CA HIS A 280 -17.30 -4.11 -9.44
C HIS A 280 -15.84 -4.12 -8.95
N GLU A 281 -14.88 -4.24 -9.87
CA GLU A 281 -13.47 -4.12 -9.55
C GLU A 281 -13.10 -2.68 -9.16
N ALA A 282 -13.65 -1.67 -9.84
CA ALA A 282 -13.48 -0.27 -9.48
C ALA A 282 -14.00 0.03 -8.07
N LEU A 283 -15.14 -0.55 -7.70
CA LEU A 283 -15.70 -0.43 -6.35
C LEU A 283 -14.81 -1.14 -5.33
N LEU A 284 -14.31 -2.35 -5.62
CA LEU A 284 -13.38 -3.06 -4.74
C LEU A 284 -12.07 -2.28 -4.59
N ALA A 285 -11.54 -1.72 -5.66
CA ALA A 285 -10.36 -0.85 -5.65
C ALA A 285 -10.53 0.31 -4.67
N GLY A 286 -11.67 1.02 -4.75
CA GLY A 286 -11.98 2.09 -3.80
C GLY A 286 -12.18 1.62 -2.35
N LEU A 287 -12.66 0.38 -2.11
CA LEU A 287 -12.79 -0.17 -0.75
C LEU A 287 -11.45 -0.49 -0.10
N VAL A 288 -10.47 -0.94 -0.89
CA VAL A 288 -9.20 -1.45 -0.37
C VAL A 288 -8.06 -0.43 -0.45
N HIS A 289 -8.27 0.75 -1.06
CA HIS A 289 -7.19 1.71 -1.28
C HIS A 289 -6.48 2.13 0.02
N ASP A 290 -7.21 2.20 1.13
CA ASP A 290 -6.74 2.66 2.45
C ASP A 290 -6.66 1.52 3.49
N ILE A 291 -6.68 0.26 3.02
CA ILE A 291 -6.74 -0.93 3.89
C ILE A 291 -5.57 -0.99 4.89
N GLY A 292 -4.41 -0.45 4.54
CA GLY A 292 -3.25 -0.40 5.43
C GLY A 292 -3.48 0.40 6.70
N GLY A 293 -4.39 1.37 6.68
CA GLY A 293 -4.79 2.12 7.85
C GLY A 293 -5.38 1.25 8.96
N ILE A 294 -6.03 0.13 8.61
CA ILE A 294 -6.55 -0.84 9.59
C ILE A 294 -5.41 -1.42 10.44
N ALA A 295 -4.30 -1.79 9.80
CA ALA A 295 -3.14 -2.35 10.49
C ALA A 295 -2.53 -1.32 11.44
N VAL A 296 -2.32 -0.08 11.00
CA VAL A 296 -1.79 1.01 11.86
C VAL A 296 -2.68 1.26 13.05
N ILE A 297 -4.00 1.35 12.86
CA ILE A 297 -4.98 1.53 13.94
C ILE A 297 -4.96 0.32 14.89
N GLY A 298 -4.78 -0.90 14.35
CA GLY A 298 -4.64 -2.12 15.14
C GLY A 298 -3.43 -2.07 16.07
N TYR A 299 -2.29 -1.67 15.57
CA TYR A 299 -1.05 -1.48 16.36
C TYR A 299 -1.17 -0.34 17.38
N ALA A 300 -1.84 0.77 17.02
CA ALA A 300 -2.04 1.89 17.93
C ALA A 300 -2.80 1.52 19.22
N ARG A 301 -3.48 0.38 19.26
CA ARG A 301 -4.11 -0.15 20.48
C ARG A 301 -3.10 -0.32 21.62
N ASP A 302 -1.88 -0.72 21.29
CA ASP A 302 -0.82 -0.99 22.25
C ASP A 302 0.05 0.25 22.54
N PHE A 303 -0.32 1.40 21.94
CA PHE A 303 0.31 2.73 22.12
C PHE A 303 -0.75 3.76 22.54
N PRO A 304 -1.16 3.77 23.82
CA PRO A 304 -2.24 4.64 24.33
C PRO A 304 -2.04 6.13 24.04
N GLU A 305 -0.80 6.59 24.04
CA GLU A 305 -0.41 7.96 23.72
C GLU A 305 -0.70 8.33 22.25
N VAL A 306 -0.44 7.41 21.30
CA VAL A 306 -0.79 7.62 19.89
C VAL A 306 -2.30 7.45 19.69
N ALA A 307 -2.90 6.44 20.31
CA ALA A 307 -4.35 6.23 20.26
C ALA A 307 -5.14 7.43 20.81
N GLY A 308 -4.57 8.15 21.79
CA GLY A 308 -5.16 9.32 22.43
C GLY A 308 -4.91 10.64 21.71
N ASP A 309 -3.98 10.67 20.79
CA ASP A 309 -3.64 11.86 19.99
C ASP A 309 -4.07 11.67 18.52
N PRO A 310 -5.14 12.33 18.09
CA PRO A 310 -5.61 12.22 16.71
C PRO A 310 -4.60 12.69 15.66
N VAL A 311 -3.69 13.61 16.01
CA VAL A 311 -2.68 14.14 15.09
C VAL A 311 -1.59 13.10 14.88
N ALA A 312 -1.04 12.56 15.98
CA ALA A 312 -0.03 11.50 15.94
C ALA A 312 -0.55 10.23 15.24
N LEU A 313 -1.79 9.82 15.52
CA LEU A 313 -2.41 8.68 14.86
C LEU A 313 -2.56 8.90 13.35
N GLU A 314 -3.02 10.09 12.93
CA GLU A 314 -3.20 10.40 11.52
C GLU A 314 -1.87 10.47 10.77
N SER A 315 -0.83 11.02 11.39
CA SER A 315 0.53 11.03 10.85
C SER A 315 1.07 9.61 10.65
N SER A 316 0.92 8.75 11.67
CA SER A 316 1.31 7.32 11.58
C SER A 316 0.55 6.58 10.47
N ILE A 317 -0.77 6.81 10.34
CA ILE A 317 -1.58 6.21 9.27
C ILE A 317 -1.05 6.67 7.91
N ARG A 318 -0.83 7.95 7.72
CA ARG A 318 -0.39 8.53 6.45
C ARG A 318 0.97 8.01 6.01
N SER A 319 1.90 7.82 6.95
CA SER A 319 3.26 7.35 6.65
C SER A 319 3.33 5.87 6.29
N LEU A 320 2.42 5.03 6.81
CA LEU A 320 2.54 3.57 6.74
C LEU A 320 1.47 2.88 5.89
N ARG A 321 0.30 3.50 5.67
CA ARG A 321 -0.86 2.84 5.07
C ARG A 321 -0.63 2.29 3.68
N SER A 322 0.12 2.99 2.82
CA SER A 322 0.38 2.55 1.45
C SER A 322 1.22 1.27 1.43
N GLN A 323 2.30 1.25 2.19
CA GLN A 323 3.17 0.08 2.30
C GLN A 323 2.41 -1.12 2.90
N LEU A 324 1.78 -0.93 4.05
CA LEU A 324 1.02 -2.00 4.72
C LEU A 324 -0.17 -2.46 3.90
N GLY A 325 -0.84 -1.54 3.19
CA GLY A 325 -1.94 -1.87 2.28
C GLY A 325 -1.49 -2.79 1.15
N GLY A 326 -0.37 -2.45 0.49
CA GLY A 326 0.22 -3.30 -0.53
C GLY A 326 0.56 -4.70 -0.02
N MET A 327 1.12 -4.81 1.20
CA MET A 327 1.45 -6.09 1.82
C MET A 327 0.21 -6.91 2.18
N ILE A 328 -0.83 -6.28 2.75
CA ILE A 328 -2.09 -6.94 3.08
C ILE A 328 -2.71 -7.55 1.82
N LEU A 329 -2.84 -6.76 0.75
CA LEU A 329 -3.47 -7.22 -0.49
C LEU A 329 -2.64 -8.29 -1.21
N SER A 330 -1.30 -8.19 -1.17
CA SER A 330 -0.41 -9.23 -1.69
C SER A 330 -0.57 -10.54 -0.90
N ARG A 331 -0.60 -10.48 0.43
CA ARG A 331 -0.83 -11.66 1.29
C ARG A 331 -2.19 -12.30 1.06
N TRP A 332 -3.20 -11.51 0.70
CA TRP A 332 -4.52 -12.00 0.30
C TRP A 332 -4.55 -12.53 -1.14
N LYS A 333 -3.44 -12.52 -1.86
CA LYS A 333 -3.33 -12.94 -3.26
C LYS A 333 -4.32 -12.24 -4.17
N LEU A 334 -4.58 -10.96 -3.91
CA LEU A 334 -5.40 -10.14 -4.80
C LEU A 334 -4.62 -9.76 -6.06
N PRO A 335 -5.30 -9.45 -7.18
CA PRO A 335 -4.66 -9.05 -8.42
C PRO A 335 -3.68 -7.88 -8.24
N PRO A 336 -2.57 -7.84 -9.00
CA PRO A 336 -1.57 -6.77 -8.91
C PRO A 336 -2.16 -5.37 -9.06
N GLU A 337 -3.22 -5.21 -9.86
CA GLU A 337 -3.92 -3.95 -10.07
C GLU A 337 -4.50 -3.40 -8.76
N LEU A 338 -5.06 -4.26 -7.90
CA LEU A 338 -5.59 -3.86 -6.60
C LEU A 338 -4.46 -3.60 -5.58
N VAL A 339 -3.36 -4.35 -5.66
CA VAL A 339 -2.16 -4.09 -4.86
C VAL A 339 -1.60 -2.70 -5.18
N ASN A 340 -1.53 -2.34 -6.46
CA ASN A 340 -1.07 -1.03 -6.91
C ASN A 340 -2.00 0.09 -6.43
N VAL A 341 -3.31 -0.13 -6.39
CA VAL A 341 -4.25 0.84 -5.81
C VAL A 341 -3.86 1.19 -4.39
N ALA A 342 -3.61 0.21 -3.51
CA ALA A 342 -3.23 0.50 -2.13
C ALA A 342 -1.87 1.19 -2.00
N LYS A 343 -0.95 0.92 -2.92
CA LYS A 343 0.40 1.52 -2.90
C LYS A 343 0.42 2.95 -3.45
N GLU A 344 -0.36 3.23 -4.49
CA GLU A 344 -0.18 4.38 -5.37
C GLU A 344 -1.34 5.39 -5.33
N SER A 345 -2.45 5.08 -4.66
CA SER A 345 -3.67 5.93 -4.71
C SER A 345 -3.50 7.32 -4.08
N GLU A 346 -2.40 7.59 -3.37
CA GLU A 346 -2.04 8.90 -2.83
C GLU A 346 -0.86 9.57 -3.55
N ASN A 347 -0.27 8.86 -4.51
CA ASN A 347 0.70 9.45 -5.40
C ASN A 347 -0.03 10.21 -6.52
N TRP A 348 -0.48 11.43 -6.21
CA TRP A 348 -1.30 12.26 -7.11
C TRP A 348 -0.66 12.49 -8.49
N PHE A 349 0.65 12.50 -8.55
CA PHE A 349 1.43 12.77 -9.76
C PHE A 349 2.10 11.52 -10.34
N ARG A 350 1.58 10.32 -9.97
CA ARG A 350 2.12 9.05 -10.46
C ARG A 350 2.25 9.03 -11.98
N GLN A 351 3.38 8.50 -12.43
CA GLN A 351 3.66 8.30 -13.84
C GLN A 351 3.65 6.80 -14.14
N HIS A 352 2.91 6.39 -15.11
CA HIS A 352 2.90 5.05 -15.68
C HIS A 352 2.47 5.14 -17.15
N GLY A 353 2.25 4.03 -17.84
CA GLY A 353 1.85 4.02 -19.26
C GLY A 353 0.66 4.91 -19.59
N ASN A 354 0.30 5.01 -20.86
CA ASN A 354 -0.74 5.92 -21.35
C ASN A 354 -2.18 5.45 -21.08
N ALA A 355 -2.38 4.18 -20.76
CA ALA A 355 -3.70 3.62 -20.46
C ALA A 355 -4.08 3.90 -19.00
N ALA A 356 -5.31 4.35 -18.77
CA ALA A 356 -5.85 4.52 -17.43
C ALA A 356 -6.02 3.17 -16.73
N ASP A 357 -5.81 3.13 -15.41
CA ASP A 357 -5.99 1.96 -14.55
C ASP A 357 -6.94 2.24 -13.37
N TYR A 358 -7.17 1.23 -12.51
CA TYR A 358 -8.04 1.38 -11.34
C TYR A 358 -7.50 2.37 -10.30
N THR A 359 -6.18 2.55 -10.24
CA THR A 359 -5.57 3.56 -9.37
C THR A 359 -5.94 4.96 -9.81
N ASP A 360 -5.97 5.21 -11.12
CA ASP A 360 -6.40 6.50 -11.67
C ASP A 360 -7.87 6.82 -11.34
N LEU A 361 -8.76 5.79 -11.38
CA LEU A 361 -10.15 5.95 -10.95
C LEU A 361 -10.25 6.34 -9.47
N VAL A 362 -9.46 5.70 -8.60
CA VAL A 362 -9.44 5.98 -7.16
C VAL A 362 -8.87 7.36 -6.89
N ILE A 363 -7.79 7.76 -7.57
CA ILE A 363 -7.23 9.12 -7.48
C ILE A 363 -8.29 10.16 -7.86
N ALA A 364 -8.96 9.99 -8.99
CA ALA A 364 -10.01 10.92 -9.44
C ALA A 364 -11.18 10.98 -8.44
N ALA A 365 -11.57 9.83 -7.87
CA ALA A 365 -12.61 9.78 -6.85
C ALA A 365 -12.20 10.52 -5.57
N GLN A 366 -10.96 10.41 -5.13
CA GLN A 366 -10.43 11.12 -3.96
C GLN A 366 -10.32 12.64 -4.20
N ILE A 367 -9.94 13.06 -5.39
CA ILE A 367 -9.94 14.49 -5.77
C ILE A 367 -11.34 15.06 -5.67
N HIS A 368 -12.34 14.37 -6.21
CA HIS A 368 -13.75 14.78 -6.12
C HIS A 368 -14.24 14.84 -4.67
N ASP A 369 -13.87 13.86 -3.82
CA ASP A 369 -14.23 13.82 -2.39
C ASP A 369 -13.49 14.90 -1.54
N GLY A 370 -12.61 15.69 -2.16
CA GLY A 370 -11.88 16.78 -1.50
C GLY A 370 -10.71 16.31 -0.62
N VAL A 371 -10.23 15.08 -0.79
CA VAL A 371 -9.08 14.53 -0.04
C VAL A 371 -7.78 15.23 -0.43
N ALA A 372 -7.62 15.52 -1.71
CA ALA A 372 -6.44 16.17 -2.29
C ALA A 372 -6.47 17.70 -2.14
N GLN A 373 -6.52 18.20 -0.89
CA GLN A 373 -6.58 19.64 -0.65
C GLN A 373 -5.36 20.37 -1.21
N GLY A 374 -5.62 21.43 -2.01
CA GLY A 374 -4.58 22.26 -2.58
C GLY A 374 -3.92 21.71 -3.85
N ILE A 375 -4.36 20.55 -4.34
CA ILE A 375 -3.93 19.99 -5.63
C ILE A 375 -4.87 20.47 -6.72
N ASP A 376 -4.30 21.03 -7.79
CA ASP A 376 -5.04 21.36 -8.99
C ASP A 376 -5.38 20.07 -9.76
N PRO A 377 -6.66 19.71 -9.91
CA PRO A 377 -7.04 18.50 -10.62
C PRO A 377 -6.53 18.44 -12.05
N ALA A 378 -6.40 19.61 -12.73
CA ALA A 378 -5.88 19.70 -14.10
C ALA A 378 -4.40 19.28 -14.21
N ALA A 379 -3.63 19.37 -13.12
CA ALA A 379 -2.23 18.97 -13.07
C ALA A 379 -2.05 17.47 -12.78
N VAL A 380 -3.13 16.74 -12.44
CA VAL A 380 -3.07 15.32 -12.04
C VAL A 380 -3.13 14.41 -13.27
N PRO A 381 -2.07 13.62 -13.56
CA PRO A 381 -2.01 12.81 -14.78
C PRO A 381 -3.15 11.78 -14.90
N ALA A 382 -3.66 11.27 -13.76
CA ALA A 382 -4.79 10.33 -13.71
C ALA A 382 -6.03 10.90 -14.41
N ILE A 383 -6.34 12.19 -14.22
CA ILE A 383 -7.49 12.88 -14.82
C ILE A 383 -7.39 12.87 -16.35
N ALA A 384 -6.19 13.21 -16.87
CA ALA A 384 -5.93 13.22 -18.31
C ALA A 384 -6.03 11.80 -18.91
N ARG A 385 -5.49 10.77 -18.23
CA ARG A 385 -5.57 9.37 -18.69
C ARG A 385 -7.00 8.84 -18.72
N LEU A 386 -7.84 9.27 -17.80
CA LEU A 386 -9.26 8.93 -17.77
C LEU A 386 -10.08 9.65 -18.86
N GLY A 387 -9.47 10.57 -19.61
CA GLY A 387 -10.16 11.34 -20.67
C GLY A 387 -11.20 12.32 -20.12
N ILE A 388 -11.05 12.76 -18.88
CA ILE A 388 -11.93 13.75 -18.26
C ILE A 388 -11.59 15.13 -18.81
N GLU A 389 -12.58 15.81 -19.40
CA GLU A 389 -12.40 17.09 -20.05
C GLU A 389 -12.20 18.22 -19.03
N GLN A 390 -11.46 19.29 -19.44
CA GLN A 390 -11.19 20.45 -18.60
C GLN A 390 -12.48 21.11 -18.07
N SER A 391 -13.52 21.17 -18.89
CA SER A 391 -14.82 21.72 -18.50
C SER A 391 -15.47 20.97 -17.33
N GLN A 392 -15.23 19.66 -17.24
CA GLN A 392 -15.72 18.81 -16.14
C GLN A 392 -14.86 18.98 -14.90
N ILE A 393 -13.56 19.24 -15.06
CA ILE A 393 -12.62 19.52 -13.97
C ILE A 393 -12.98 20.85 -13.31
N ASP A 394 -13.21 21.90 -14.11
CA ASP A 394 -13.54 23.26 -13.65
C ASP A 394 -14.84 23.30 -12.83
N GLN A 395 -15.71 22.31 -13.03
CA GLN A 395 -16.96 22.10 -12.28
C GLN A 395 -16.81 21.07 -11.15
N GLY A 396 -15.60 20.78 -10.67
CA GLY A 396 -15.38 19.84 -9.56
C GLY A 396 -15.66 18.38 -9.89
N LEU A 397 -15.35 17.94 -11.13
CA LEU A 397 -15.73 16.63 -11.66
C LEU A 397 -17.26 16.48 -11.73
N ALA A 398 -17.92 17.46 -12.36
CA ALA A 398 -19.38 17.57 -12.49
C ALA A 398 -20.10 16.27 -12.92
N LEU A 399 -19.40 15.39 -13.67
CA LEU A 399 -19.95 14.09 -14.06
C LEU A 399 -20.30 13.19 -12.84
N LEU A 400 -19.64 13.38 -11.68
CA LEU A 400 -19.97 12.68 -10.45
C LEU A 400 -21.07 13.39 -9.65
N ASP A 401 -21.10 14.73 -9.69
CA ASP A 401 -22.19 15.52 -9.10
C ASP A 401 -23.52 15.24 -9.81
N GLU A 402 -23.52 15.16 -11.14
CA GLU A 402 -24.68 14.78 -11.94
C GLU A 402 -25.15 13.34 -11.65
N ALA A 403 -24.24 12.46 -11.22
CA ALA A 403 -24.52 11.09 -10.84
C ALA A 403 -24.87 10.90 -9.35
N HIS A 404 -25.25 11.95 -8.62
CA HIS A 404 -25.51 11.92 -7.18
C HIS A 404 -26.43 10.76 -6.75
N GLU A 405 -27.50 10.49 -7.47
CA GLU A 405 -28.41 9.38 -7.20
C GLU A 405 -27.74 8.01 -7.40
N GLU A 406 -26.86 7.89 -8.40
CA GLU A 406 -26.10 6.67 -8.68
C GLU A 406 -25.07 6.39 -7.58
N VAL A 407 -24.36 7.44 -7.12
CA VAL A 407 -23.41 7.37 -6.00
C VAL A 407 -24.15 6.98 -4.72
N ALA A 408 -25.28 7.63 -4.43
CA ALA A 408 -26.13 7.28 -3.28
C ALA A 408 -26.62 5.84 -3.34
N ALA A 409 -26.99 5.35 -4.51
CA ALA A 409 -27.40 3.95 -4.72
C ALA A 409 -26.24 2.98 -4.50
N ALA A 410 -25.03 3.28 -5.02
CA ALA A 410 -23.83 2.50 -4.78
C ALA A 410 -23.46 2.45 -3.29
N MET A 411 -23.51 3.57 -2.59
CA MET A 411 -23.28 3.63 -1.15
C MET A 411 -24.26 2.76 -0.34
N ARG A 412 -25.54 2.73 -0.71
CA ARG A 412 -26.54 1.87 -0.03
C ARG A 412 -26.21 0.38 -0.13
N GLN A 413 -25.53 -0.09 -1.20
CA GLN A 413 -25.12 -1.48 -1.32
C GLN A 413 -24.08 -1.89 -0.28
N LEU A 414 -23.23 -0.95 0.12
CA LEU A 414 -22.14 -1.17 1.07
C LEU A 414 -22.60 -1.09 2.53
N THR A 415 -23.82 -0.67 2.79
CA THR A 415 -24.37 -0.55 4.17
C THR A 415 -25.03 -1.83 4.69
N GLY A 416 -25.30 -2.81 3.80
CA GLY A 416 -25.73 -4.22 4.02
C GLY A 416 -26.58 -4.58 5.20
#